data_1d07c9526d2bc44d307767b857af8169
#
_entry.id   1d07c9526d2bc44d307767b857af8169
#
_cell.length_a   1.000
_cell.length_b   1.000
_cell.length_c   1.000
_cell.angle_alpha   90.00
_cell.angle_beta   90.00
_cell.angle_gamma   90.00
#
_symmetry.space_group_name_H-M   'P 1'
#
loop_
_entity.id
_entity.type
_entity.pdbx_description
1 polymer ?
#
loop_
_entity_poly.entity_id
_entity_poly.type
_entity_poly.pdbx_seq_one_letter_code
_entity_poly.pdbx_strand_id
1 'polypeptide(L)'
;MSGYYRYPTINNSKIVFVADDDLWLVELDNPNAIRLTTNLSEVSTPLLSPNGKWIAYVGSEDGNNEVYIMSSEGGPSTRLTYDGSFVSKIAAWNGEDIIFATDLSQPFGRVSNLAKINRKGGPTTLLKYGIS
;
A
#
# COMPACT_ATOMS: atom_id res chain seq x y z
N MET A 1 17.79 0.29 -16.82
CA MET A 1 17.43 0.14 -15.41
C MET A 1 17.70 -1.28 -14.96
N SER A 2 18.41 -1.44 -13.87
CA SER A 2 18.90 -2.73 -13.41
C SER A 2 18.15 -3.26 -12.18
N GLY A 3 17.00 -2.72 -11.85
CA GLY A 3 16.26 -3.15 -10.68
C GLY A 3 15.31 -4.29 -10.98
N TYR A 4 14.86 -4.95 -9.92
CA TYR A 4 13.79 -5.92 -10.02
C TYR A 4 12.45 -5.21 -9.95
N TYR A 5 11.51 -5.68 -10.75
CA TYR A 5 10.13 -5.22 -10.67
C TYR A 5 9.41 -6.08 -9.66
N ARG A 6 8.94 -5.46 -8.59
CA ARG A 6 8.27 -6.17 -7.49
C ARG A 6 6.88 -5.64 -7.28
N TYR A 7 6.01 -6.51 -6.77
CA TYR A 7 4.67 -6.15 -6.35
C TYR A 7 3.85 -5.44 -7.42
N PRO A 8 3.75 -6.00 -8.64
CA PRO A 8 2.96 -5.35 -9.65
C PRO A 8 1.48 -5.39 -9.32
N THR A 9 0.79 -4.29 -9.64
CA THR A 9 -0.66 -4.22 -9.57
C THR A 9 -1.17 -3.57 -10.84
N ILE A 10 -2.27 -4.07 -11.35
CA ILE A 10 -2.84 -3.57 -12.60
C ILE A 10 -4.32 -3.26 -12.40
N ASN A 11 -4.76 -2.16 -12.97
CA ASN A 11 -6.17 -1.81 -13.05
C ASN A 11 -6.40 -1.06 -14.34
N ASN A 12 -7.28 -1.62 -15.18
CA ASN A 12 -7.49 -1.12 -16.54
C ASN A 12 -6.18 -1.10 -17.31
N SER A 13 -5.70 0.08 -17.68
CA SER A 13 -4.47 0.22 -18.45
C SER A 13 -3.26 0.66 -17.62
N LYS A 14 -3.42 0.78 -16.31
CA LYS A 14 -2.34 1.24 -15.43
C LYS A 14 -1.70 0.09 -14.70
N ILE A 15 -0.38 0.08 -14.67
CA ILE A 15 0.41 -0.88 -13.89
C ILE A 15 1.29 -0.10 -12.95
N VAL A 16 1.21 -0.41 -11.66
CA VAL A 16 2.10 0.17 -10.64
C VAL A 16 2.97 -0.96 -10.11
N PHE A 17 4.23 -0.66 -9.90
CA PHE A 17 5.19 -1.65 -9.41
C PHE A 17 6.27 -0.95 -8.59
N VAL A 18 7.03 -1.75 -7.84
CA VAL A 18 8.17 -1.25 -7.07
C VAL A 18 9.46 -1.58 -7.81
N ALA A 19 10.31 -0.58 -7.97
CA ALA A 19 11.65 -0.75 -8.48
C ALA A 19 12.56 0.27 -7.80
N ASP A 20 13.76 -0.13 -7.40
CA ASP A 20 14.71 0.72 -6.68
C ASP A 20 14.09 1.40 -5.46
N ASP A 21 13.25 0.64 -4.74
CA ASP A 21 12.55 1.08 -3.52
C ASP A 21 11.54 2.20 -3.71
N ASP A 22 11.17 2.50 -4.96
CA ASP A 22 10.16 3.51 -5.26
C ASP A 22 9.01 2.92 -6.06
N LEU A 23 7.91 3.66 -6.07
CA LEU A 23 6.74 3.33 -6.88
C LEU A 23 6.90 3.92 -8.28
N TRP A 24 6.56 3.11 -9.26
CA TRP A 24 6.59 3.50 -10.67
C TRP A 24 5.26 3.14 -11.32
N LEU A 25 4.86 3.95 -12.28
CA LEU A 25 3.63 3.75 -13.05
C LEU A 25 3.95 3.59 -14.52
N VAL A 26 3.33 2.61 -15.15
CA VAL A 26 3.33 2.45 -16.61
C VAL A 26 1.88 2.36 -17.06
N GLU A 27 1.55 3.09 -18.12
CA GLU A 27 0.28 2.91 -18.80
C GLU A 27 0.51 2.09 -20.05
N LEU A 28 -0.43 1.17 -20.35
CA LEU A 28 -0.26 0.29 -21.49
C LEU A 28 -0.24 1.04 -22.82
N ASP A 29 -0.92 2.19 -22.86
CA ASP A 29 -0.91 3.03 -24.08
C ASP A 29 0.32 3.90 -24.20
N ASN A 30 1.09 4.03 -23.12
CA ASN A 30 2.29 4.84 -23.08
C ASN A 30 3.32 4.12 -22.22
N PRO A 31 4.22 3.35 -22.82
CA PRO A 31 5.12 2.47 -22.07
C PRO A 31 6.25 3.16 -21.31
N ASN A 32 6.32 4.48 -21.32
CA ASN A 32 7.33 5.18 -20.54
C ASN A 32 6.96 5.13 -19.05
N ALA A 33 7.86 4.59 -18.24
CA ALA A 33 7.62 4.51 -16.82
C ALA A 33 7.78 5.88 -16.15
N ILE A 34 6.86 6.19 -15.23
CA ILE A 34 6.88 7.43 -14.47
C ILE A 34 7.17 7.08 -13.02
N ARG A 35 8.17 7.69 -12.43
CA ARG A 35 8.50 7.51 -11.03
C ARG A 35 7.55 8.33 -10.18
N LEU A 36 6.87 7.68 -9.23
CA LEU A 36 5.85 8.34 -8.41
C LEU A 36 6.37 8.79 -7.05
N THR A 37 7.39 8.12 -6.52
CA THR A 37 7.97 8.47 -5.22
C THR A 37 9.45 8.75 -5.39
N THR A 38 10.06 9.42 -4.41
CA THR A 38 11.46 9.83 -4.50
C THR A 38 12.22 9.47 -3.24
N ASN A 39 12.77 8.28 -3.18
CA ASN A 39 13.81 7.87 -2.22
C ASN A 39 13.62 8.30 -0.77
N LEU A 40 12.39 8.39 -0.28
CA LEU A 40 12.19 8.77 1.11
C LEU A 40 12.33 7.58 2.04
N SER A 41 11.89 6.43 1.59
CA SER A 41 11.99 5.20 2.35
C SER A 41 11.61 4.04 1.45
N GLU A 42 11.82 2.84 1.95
CA GLU A 42 11.41 1.65 1.22
C GLU A 42 9.87 1.58 1.17
N VAL A 43 9.33 1.29 -0.01
CA VAL A 43 7.90 1.10 -0.21
C VAL A 43 7.65 -0.34 -0.64
N SER A 44 6.45 -0.84 -0.37
CA SER A 44 6.10 -2.20 -0.76
C SER A 44 4.60 -2.35 -0.97
N THR A 45 4.24 -3.43 -1.62
CA THR A 45 2.87 -3.92 -1.85
C THR A 45 1.88 -2.84 -2.29
N PRO A 46 2.20 -2.06 -3.35
CA PRO A 46 1.23 -1.11 -3.87
C PRO A 46 0.02 -1.82 -4.44
N LEU A 47 -1.14 -1.19 -4.33
CA LEU A 47 -2.36 -1.75 -4.89
C LEU A 47 -3.23 -0.62 -5.39
N LEU A 48 -3.55 -0.65 -6.68
CA LEU A 48 -4.44 0.34 -7.29
C LEU A 48 -5.88 0.15 -6.82
N SER A 49 -6.54 1.27 -6.56
CA SER A 49 -7.97 1.26 -6.19
C SER A 49 -8.83 0.78 -7.35
N PRO A 50 -10.09 0.36 -7.07
CA PRO A 50 -10.97 -0.12 -8.14
C PRO A 50 -11.20 0.87 -9.28
N ASN A 51 -11.20 2.17 -8.98
CA ASN A 51 -11.36 3.19 -10.02
C ASN A 51 -10.04 3.61 -10.66
N GLY A 52 -8.91 3.05 -10.22
CA GLY A 52 -7.60 3.37 -10.76
C GLY A 52 -7.05 4.74 -10.38
N LYS A 53 -7.71 5.46 -9.47
CA LYS A 53 -7.31 6.83 -9.11
C LYS A 53 -6.34 6.89 -7.93
N TRP A 54 -6.30 5.85 -7.11
CA TRP A 54 -5.52 5.86 -5.88
C TRP A 54 -4.60 4.65 -5.81
N ILE A 55 -3.49 4.82 -5.12
CA ILE A 55 -2.55 3.74 -4.84
C ILE A 55 -2.39 3.67 -3.33
N ALA A 56 -2.73 2.53 -2.74
CA ALA A 56 -2.39 2.24 -1.36
C ALA A 56 -1.09 1.45 -1.34
N TYR A 57 -0.23 1.74 -0.39
CA TYR A 57 1.04 1.02 -0.28
C TYR A 57 1.53 1.05 1.17
N VAL A 58 2.50 0.19 1.47
CA VAL A 58 3.17 0.20 2.76
C VAL A 58 4.44 1.03 2.61
N GLY A 59 4.63 1.99 3.50
CA GLY A 59 5.82 2.80 3.55
C GLY A 59 6.32 2.95 4.98
N SER A 60 7.54 3.41 5.13
CA SER A 60 8.17 3.56 6.44
C SER A 60 8.81 4.93 6.64
N GLU A 61 8.26 5.95 6.02
CA GLU A 61 8.81 7.31 6.06
C GLU A 61 8.97 7.84 7.48
N ASP A 62 8.07 7.43 8.38
CA ASP A 62 8.07 7.87 9.77
C ASP A 62 8.66 6.82 10.73
N GLY A 63 9.39 5.86 10.20
CA GLY A 63 10.08 4.86 10.99
C GLY A 63 9.36 3.52 11.14
N ASN A 64 8.05 3.51 11.11
CA ASN A 64 7.25 2.29 11.19
C ASN A 64 6.60 2.00 9.85
N ASN A 65 6.33 0.72 9.61
CA ASN A 65 5.58 0.34 8.41
C ASN A 65 4.11 0.67 8.61
N GLU A 66 3.62 1.59 7.81
CA GLU A 66 2.24 2.07 7.89
C GLU A 66 1.59 2.08 6.50
N VAL A 67 0.27 2.24 6.49
CA VAL A 67 -0.47 2.39 5.24
C VAL A 67 -0.38 3.83 4.77
N TYR A 68 0.02 3.99 3.51
CA TYR A 68 0.05 5.29 2.84
C TYR A 68 -0.85 5.24 1.62
N ILE A 69 -1.33 6.40 1.20
CA ILE A 69 -2.12 6.54 -0.02
C ILE A 69 -1.60 7.72 -0.83
N MET A 70 -1.65 7.59 -2.14
CA MET A 70 -1.34 8.69 -3.04
C MET A 70 -2.19 8.58 -4.30
N SER A 71 -2.28 9.69 -5.04
CA SER A 71 -2.94 9.68 -6.34
C SER A 71 -2.11 8.88 -7.35
N SER A 72 -2.78 8.15 -8.23
CA SER A 72 -2.10 7.46 -9.32
C SER A 72 -1.53 8.42 -10.36
N GLU A 73 -1.88 9.69 -10.29
CA GLU A 73 -1.30 10.72 -11.17
C GLU A 73 -0.07 11.39 -10.56
N GLY A 74 0.34 10.97 -9.38
CA GLY A 74 1.48 11.53 -8.69
C GLY A 74 1.07 12.53 -7.62
N GLY A 75 2.05 13.21 -7.04
CA GLY A 75 1.81 14.17 -5.98
C GLY A 75 2.15 13.60 -4.61
N PRO A 76 1.76 14.29 -3.54
CA PRO A 76 2.14 13.89 -2.20
C PRO A 76 1.42 12.63 -1.74
N SER A 77 2.08 11.89 -0.86
CA SER A 77 1.47 10.76 -0.19
C SER A 77 0.95 11.18 1.17
N THR A 78 -0.03 10.45 1.66
CA THR A 78 -0.64 10.68 2.96
C THR A 78 -0.58 9.40 3.78
N ARG A 79 -0.07 9.50 5.00
CA ARG A 79 -0.07 8.39 5.92
C ARG A 79 -1.47 8.21 6.50
N LEU A 80 -1.98 6.99 6.52
CA LEU A 80 -3.33 6.71 6.99
C LEU A 80 -3.37 6.04 8.37
N THR A 81 -2.33 5.28 8.74
CA THR A 81 -2.34 4.57 10.01
C THR A 81 -1.31 5.16 10.98
N TYR A 82 -1.66 5.21 12.26
CA TYR A 82 -0.86 5.88 13.30
C TYR A 82 -0.77 5.09 14.59
N ASP A 83 -1.30 3.88 14.62
CA ASP A 83 -1.45 3.15 15.87
C ASP A 83 -0.21 2.31 16.25
N GLY A 84 0.83 2.38 15.45
CA GLY A 84 2.07 1.67 15.77
C GLY A 84 2.04 0.17 15.51
N SER A 85 0.96 -0.36 14.99
CA SER A 85 0.92 -1.75 14.55
C SER A 85 1.81 -1.91 13.32
N PHE A 86 2.49 -3.03 13.24
CA PHE A 86 3.34 -3.30 12.10
C PHE A 86 2.48 -3.73 10.92
N VAL A 87 2.41 -2.91 9.89
CA VAL A 87 1.68 -3.23 8.66
C VAL A 87 2.60 -4.03 7.74
N SER A 88 2.18 -5.24 7.38
CA SER A 88 3.01 -6.11 6.55
C SER A 88 2.72 -5.98 5.07
N LYS A 89 1.46 -5.79 4.69
CA LYS A 89 1.11 -5.65 3.27
C LYS A 89 -0.29 -5.08 3.10
N ILE A 90 -0.53 -4.49 1.94
CA ILE A 90 -1.87 -4.14 1.49
C ILE A 90 -2.46 -5.40 0.86
N ALA A 91 -3.62 -5.81 1.31
CA ALA A 91 -4.26 -7.04 0.85
C ALA A 91 -5.26 -6.79 -0.27
N ALA A 92 -6.09 -5.75 -0.13
CA ALA A 92 -7.15 -5.52 -1.11
C ALA A 92 -7.77 -4.14 -0.92
N TRP A 93 -8.56 -3.73 -1.90
CA TRP A 93 -9.49 -2.63 -1.78
C TRP A 93 -10.91 -3.18 -1.73
N ASN A 94 -11.75 -2.59 -0.91
CA ASN A 94 -13.18 -2.86 -0.88
C ASN A 94 -13.91 -1.52 -0.97
N GLY A 95 -14.27 -1.12 -2.19
CA GLY A 95 -14.78 0.22 -2.43
C GLY A 95 -13.74 1.26 -2.09
N GLU A 96 -14.02 2.11 -1.12
CA GLU A 96 -13.08 3.12 -0.64
C GLU A 96 -12.28 2.69 0.59
N ASP A 97 -12.47 1.46 1.05
CA ASP A 97 -11.73 0.93 2.19
C ASP A 97 -10.53 0.13 1.72
N ILE A 98 -9.42 0.31 2.44
CA ILE A 98 -8.18 -0.41 2.18
C ILE A 98 -8.08 -1.51 3.23
N ILE A 99 -7.93 -2.74 2.77
CA ILE A 99 -7.77 -3.90 3.64
C ILE A 99 -6.29 -4.24 3.67
N PHE A 100 -5.73 -4.34 4.85
CA PHE A 100 -4.29 -4.57 5.01
C PHE A 100 -4.05 -5.60 6.11
N ALA A 101 -2.89 -6.25 6.03
CA ALA A 101 -2.45 -7.19 7.05
C ALA A 101 -1.55 -6.46 8.03
N THR A 102 -1.76 -6.70 9.31
CA THR A 102 -0.96 -6.10 10.37
C THR A 102 -0.54 -7.19 11.34
N ASP A 103 0.69 -7.09 11.81
CA ASP A 103 1.22 -8.01 12.80
C ASP A 103 1.13 -7.37 14.17
N LEU A 104 0.40 -8.01 15.06
CA LEU A 104 0.31 -7.58 16.44
C LEU A 104 1.22 -8.43 17.30
N SER A 105 1.97 -7.77 18.16
CA SER A 105 2.80 -8.47 19.13
C SER A 105 1.91 -8.96 20.27
N GLN A 106 2.01 -10.24 20.57
CA GLN A 106 1.26 -10.87 21.62
C GLN A 106 2.24 -11.55 22.59
N PRO A 107 1.83 -11.82 23.85
CA PRO A 107 2.71 -12.48 24.80
C PRO A 107 3.24 -13.83 24.32
N PHE A 108 2.50 -14.50 23.46
CA PHE A 108 2.86 -15.81 22.96
C PHE A 108 3.32 -15.80 21.51
N GLY A 109 3.74 -14.64 21.00
CA GLY A 109 4.21 -14.52 19.64
C GLY A 109 3.45 -13.50 18.83
N ARG A 110 3.70 -13.48 17.54
CA ARG A 110 3.04 -12.57 16.62
C ARG A 110 1.78 -13.20 16.07
N VAL A 111 0.75 -12.39 15.96
CA VAL A 111 -0.51 -12.78 15.32
C VAL A 111 -0.77 -11.82 14.17
N SER A 112 -0.96 -12.37 12.98
CA SER A 112 -1.33 -11.57 11.83
C SER A 112 -2.84 -11.41 11.79
N ASN A 113 -3.29 -10.17 11.62
CA ASN A 113 -4.69 -9.82 11.52
C ASN A 113 -4.94 -9.02 10.25
N LEU A 114 -6.19 -9.05 9.81
CA LEU A 114 -6.63 -8.14 8.76
C LEU A 114 -7.35 -6.96 9.40
N ALA A 115 -7.10 -5.79 8.84
CA ALA A 115 -7.73 -4.56 9.30
C ALA A 115 -8.15 -3.76 8.08
N LYS A 116 -9.01 -2.77 8.29
CA LYS A 116 -9.40 -1.86 7.21
C LYS A 116 -9.32 -0.42 7.68
N ILE A 117 -9.08 0.47 6.72
CA ILE A 117 -9.12 1.91 6.94
C ILE A 117 -9.67 2.55 5.67
N ASN A 118 -10.48 3.59 5.83
CA ASN A 118 -10.99 4.33 4.69
C ASN A 118 -9.87 5.15 4.04
N ARG A 119 -9.93 5.32 2.72
CA ARG A 119 -8.91 6.09 2.00
C ARG A 119 -8.79 7.54 2.47
N LYS A 120 -9.81 8.06 3.09
CA LYS A 120 -9.81 9.42 3.63
C LYS A 120 -9.25 9.49 5.04
N GLY A 121 -8.90 8.35 5.62
CA GLY A 121 -8.39 8.27 6.98
C GLY A 121 -9.48 7.88 7.98
N GLY A 122 -9.23 8.17 9.24
CA GLY A 122 -10.14 7.79 10.30
C GLY A 122 -9.66 6.56 11.06
N PRO A 123 -10.54 5.94 11.84
CA PRO A 123 -10.11 4.81 12.67
C PRO A 123 -9.84 3.55 11.86
N THR A 124 -8.88 2.78 12.33
CA THR A 124 -8.61 1.44 11.82
C THR A 124 -9.56 0.46 12.51
N THR A 125 -10.15 -0.42 11.74
CA THR A 125 -11.07 -1.44 12.25
C THR A 125 -10.48 -2.82 12.00
N LEU A 126 -10.32 -3.60 13.05
CA LEU A 126 -9.89 -4.99 12.89
C LEU A 126 -11.04 -5.81 12.32
N LEU A 127 -10.73 -6.63 11.33
CA LEU A 127 -11.71 -7.52 10.74
C LEU A 127 -11.73 -8.82 11.52
N LYS A 128 -12.91 -9.21 11.95
CA LYS A 128 -13.11 -10.46 12.65
C LYS A 128 -13.50 -11.53 11.64
N TYR A 129 -12.69 -12.55 11.55
CA TYR A 129 -13.02 -13.71 10.75
C TYR A 129 -12.80 -14.94 11.61
N GLY A 130 -13.72 -15.89 11.52
CA GLY A 130 -13.61 -17.08 12.32
C GLY A 130 -12.62 -18.06 11.73
N ILE A 131 -11.45 -18.13 12.35
CA ILE A 131 -10.52 -19.22 12.07
C ILE A 131 -10.58 -20.09 13.29
N SER A 132 -11.03 -21.29 13.10
CA SER A 132 -11.06 -22.24 14.20
C SER A 132 -10.06 -23.35 13.96
#